data_71c9a5efe99eb1035a01030722aae152
#
_entry.id   71c9a5efe99eb1035a01030722aae152
#
_cell.length_a   1.000
_cell.length_b   1.000
_cell.length_c   1.000
_cell.angle_alpha   90.00
_cell.angle_beta   90.00
_cell.angle_gamma   90.00
#
_symmetry.space_group_name_H-M   'P 1'
#
loop_
_entity.id
_entity.type
_entity.pdbx_description
1 polymer ?
#
loop_
_entity_poly.entity_id
_entity_poly.type
_entity_poly.pdbx_seq_one_letter_code
_entity_poly.pdbx_strand_id
1 'polypeptide(L)'
;MIDPAAPASVGNMGQPIPRYDARAKVTGKALYAADIALPDVAYAYLLSSRIAKGRIKSFDLEAARALPGVLDILTYQTIGGDIRKVKYFTQGGPASNSVVPLGSAEIAYAGQTIAVVLAETLEVAQDAASQIGVEYEEQPSAGTFDSKGTLEQELAEQIGRAHV
;
A
#
# COMPACT_ATOMS: atom_id res chain seq x y z
N MET A 1 38.40 -16.16 37.29
CA MET A 1 38.31 -17.62 37.46
C MET A 1 37.02 -18.02 36.75
N ILE A 2 37.09 -18.72 35.63
CA ILE A 2 35.92 -19.17 34.87
C ILE A 2 35.43 -20.44 35.53
N ASP A 3 34.18 -20.50 35.94
CA ASP A 3 33.52 -21.68 36.48
C ASP A 3 33.45 -22.76 35.37
N PRO A 4 34.15 -23.93 35.55
CA PRO A 4 34.14 -24.98 34.55
C PRO A 4 32.80 -25.71 34.43
N ALA A 5 31.84 -25.45 35.32
CA ALA A 5 30.50 -26.00 35.26
C ALA A 5 29.47 -25.09 34.57
N ALA A 6 29.85 -23.89 34.16
CA ALA A 6 28.96 -23.05 33.39
C ALA A 6 28.78 -23.66 31.99
N PRO A 7 27.54 -23.86 31.54
CA PRO A 7 27.31 -24.33 30.18
C PRO A 7 28.00 -23.39 29.18
N ALA A 8 28.74 -23.95 28.24
CA ALA A 8 29.43 -23.18 27.22
C ALA A 8 28.39 -22.27 26.57
N SER A 9 28.55 -20.95 26.76
CA SER A 9 27.63 -19.97 26.16
C SER A 9 27.81 -20.08 24.66
N VAL A 10 26.75 -20.49 23.97
CA VAL A 10 26.72 -20.47 22.51
C VAL A 10 26.68 -19.01 22.07
N GLY A 11 27.83 -18.41 21.85
CA GLY A 11 27.94 -16.99 21.49
C GLY A 11 27.50 -16.04 22.62
N ASN A 12 26.74 -15.01 22.28
CA ASN A 12 26.26 -13.99 23.19
C ASN A 12 24.85 -14.27 23.74
N MET A 13 24.34 -15.47 23.54
CA MET A 13 23.01 -15.84 24.01
C MET A 13 22.94 -15.84 25.55
N GLY A 14 21.95 -15.12 26.10
CA GLY A 14 21.77 -14.98 27.55
C GLY A 14 22.67 -13.93 28.22
N GLN A 15 23.56 -13.27 27.49
CA GLN A 15 24.36 -12.17 28.02
C GLN A 15 23.60 -10.83 27.93
N PRO A 16 23.69 -9.95 28.96
CA PRO A 16 23.07 -8.62 28.93
C PRO A 16 23.86 -7.68 28.02
N ILE A 17 23.74 -7.88 26.70
CA ILE A 17 24.44 -7.07 25.74
C ILE A 17 23.59 -5.84 25.43
N PRO A 18 24.14 -4.62 25.50
CA PRO A 18 23.44 -3.43 25.10
C PRO A 18 23.10 -3.52 23.61
N ARG A 19 21.90 -3.08 23.26
CA ARG A 19 21.45 -3.06 21.90
C ARG A 19 22.39 -2.21 21.04
N TYR A 20 22.81 -2.74 19.89
CA TYR A 20 23.76 -2.13 18.96
C TYR A 20 23.42 -0.66 18.60
N ASP A 21 22.14 -0.36 18.36
CA ASP A 21 21.63 0.95 17.97
C ASP A 21 21.04 1.77 19.13
N ALA A 22 21.14 1.28 20.38
CA ALA A 22 20.51 1.90 21.54
C ALA A 22 20.95 3.36 21.72
N ARG A 23 22.27 3.61 21.64
CA ARG A 23 22.81 4.97 21.83
C ARG A 23 22.30 5.92 20.75
N ALA A 24 22.29 5.50 19.50
CA ALA A 24 21.79 6.32 18.40
C ALA A 24 20.31 6.67 18.58
N LYS A 25 19.50 5.71 19.05
CA LYS A 25 18.07 5.92 19.29
C LYS A 25 17.80 6.89 20.44
N VAL A 26 18.44 6.70 21.59
CA VAL A 26 18.20 7.57 22.76
C VAL A 26 18.75 8.97 22.59
N THR A 27 19.70 9.18 21.68
CA THR A 27 20.28 10.49 21.38
C THR A 27 19.67 11.16 20.14
N GLY A 28 18.63 10.54 19.50
CA GLY A 28 18.01 11.07 18.29
C GLY A 28 18.88 11.03 17.04
N LYS A 29 19.95 10.22 17.05
CA LYS A 29 20.89 10.09 15.92
C LYS A 29 20.66 8.85 15.07
N ALA A 30 19.68 8.02 15.43
CA ALA A 30 19.29 6.88 14.62
C ALA A 30 18.60 7.38 13.35
N LEU A 31 19.10 6.96 12.19
CA LEU A 31 18.49 7.26 10.89
C LEU A 31 17.66 6.06 10.45
N TYR A 32 16.45 6.34 10.00
CA TYR A 32 15.56 5.40 9.35
C TYR A 32 15.56 5.65 7.84
N ALA A 33 14.95 4.75 7.06
CA ALA A 33 14.93 4.88 5.61
C ALA A 33 14.32 6.21 5.13
N ALA A 34 13.30 6.71 5.84
CA ALA A 34 12.66 7.99 5.52
C ALA A 34 13.48 9.24 5.88
N ASP A 35 14.52 9.08 6.71
CA ASP A 35 15.40 10.19 7.10
C ASP A 35 16.55 10.41 6.10
N ILE A 36 16.67 9.54 5.10
CA ILE A 36 17.69 9.66 4.05
C ILE A 36 17.21 10.68 3.03
N ALA A 37 17.78 11.89 3.08
CA ALA A 37 17.50 12.91 2.09
C ALA A 37 18.17 12.56 0.75
N LEU A 38 17.36 12.33 -0.27
CA LEU A 38 17.81 12.18 -1.64
C LEU A 38 17.53 13.50 -2.39
N PRO A 39 18.44 13.95 -3.27
CA PRO A 39 18.17 15.10 -4.13
C PRO A 39 17.10 14.75 -5.17
N ASP A 40 16.34 15.75 -5.59
CA ASP A 40 15.38 15.66 -6.72
C ASP A 40 14.35 14.54 -6.59
N VAL A 41 13.86 14.29 -5.38
CA VAL A 41 12.82 13.29 -5.12
C VAL A 41 11.45 13.86 -5.49
N ALA A 42 10.71 13.13 -6.31
CA ALA A 42 9.29 13.38 -6.50
C ALA A 42 8.46 12.72 -5.39
N TYR A 43 7.43 13.41 -4.94
CA TYR A 43 6.50 12.93 -3.94
C TYR A 43 5.22 12.40 -4.60
N ALA A 44 4.74 11.28 -4.12
CA ALA A 44 3.52 10.66 -4.61
C ALA A 44 2.42 10.69 -3.54
N TYR A 45 1.22 11.10 -3.92
CA TYR A 45 0.03 11.01 -3.08
C TYR A 45 -1.05 10.16 -3.76
N LEU A 46 -1.65 9.24 -3.00
CA LEU A 46 -2.63 8.30 -3.51
C LEU A 46 -4.04 8.87 -3.33
N LEU A 47 -4.78 9.02 -4.43
CA LEU A 47 -6.20 9.33 -4.39
C LEU A 47 -6.99 8.02 -4.31
N SER A 48 -7.85 7.92 -3.31
CA SER A 48 -8.67 6.73 -3.06
C SER A 48 -10.12 6.95 -3.45
N SER A 49 -10.79 5.85 -3.83
CA SER A 49 -12.21 5.84 -4.13
C SER A 49 -13.05 6.17 -2.90
N ARG A 50 -14.11 6.97 -3.10
CA ARG A 50 -15.12 7.29 -2.09
C ARG A 50 -16.30 6.32 -2.09
N ILE A 51 -16.47 5.53 -3.17
CA ILE A 51 -17.53 4.53 -3.28
C ILE A 51 -16.99 3.13 -3.01
N ALA A 52 -17.87 2.24 -2.54
CA ALA A 52 -17.52 0.87 -2.21
C ALA A 52 -17.56 -0.08 -3.40
N LYS A 53 -18.39 0.21 -4.40
CA LYS A 53 -18.52 -0.58 -5.63
C LYS A 53 -19.07 0.27 -6.75
N GLY A 54 -18.56 0.06 -7.95
CA GLY A 54 -19.04 0.75 -9.13
C GLY A 54 -17.94 0.95 -10.16
N ARG A 55 -18.01 2.08 -10.85
CA ARG A 55 -17.10 2.42 -11.94
C ARG A 55 -16.80 3.91 -11.95
N ILE A 56 -15.60 4.27 -12.32
CA ILE A 56 -15.20 5.65 -12.63
C ILE A 56 -15.73 6.00 -14.03
N LYS A 57 -16.56 7.02 -14.14
CA LYS A 57 -17.02 7.57 -15.41
C LYS A 57 -16.00 8.52 -16.01
N SER A 58 -15.56 9.49 -15.21
CA SER A 58 -14.62 10.51 -15.65
C SER A 58 -13.79 11.06 -14.49
N PHE A 59 -12.63 11.62 -14.85
CA PHE A 59 -11.82 12.46 -13.99
C PHE A 59 -11.86 13.89 -14.52
N ASP A 60 -12.00 14.85 -13.63
CA ASP A 60 -11.65 16.25 -13.86
C ASP A 60 -10.28 16.49 -13.22
N LEU A 61 -9.26 16.63 -14.06
CA LEU A 61 -7.87 16.78 -13.65
C LEU A 61 -7.32 18.19 -13.93
N GLU A 62 -8.14 19.09 -14.51
CA GLU A 62 -7.67 20.37 -15.04
C GLU A 62 -7.10 21.25 -13.92
N ALA A 63 -7.86 21.46 -12.85
CA ALA A 63 -7.43 22.26 -11.71
C ALA A 63 -6.17 21.68 -11.03
N ALA A 64 -6.14 20.36 -10.83
CA ALA A 64 -5.01 19.68 -10.21
C ALA A 64 -3.72 19.79 -11.04
N ARG A 65 -3.83 19.66 -12.37
CA ARG A 65 -2.68 19.79 -13.28
C ARG A 65 -2.15 21.21 -13.41
N ALA A 66 -3.02 22.20 -13.18
CA ALA A 66 -2.64 23.61 -13.24
C ALA A 66 -1.82 24.08 -12.02
N LEU A 67 -1.78 23.32 -10.95
CA LEU A 67 -1.02 23.67 -9.75
C LEU A 67 0.49 23.65 -10.01
N PRO A 68 1.22 24.73 -9.66
CA PRO A 68 2.67 24.74 -9.75
C PRO A 68 3.29 23.64 -8.90
N GLY A 69 4.27 22.93 -9.46
CA GLY A 69 4.98 21.84 -8.78
C GLY A 69 4.32 20.46 -8.94
N VAL A 70 3.16 20.36 -9.61
CA VAL A 70 2.60 19.07 -10.03
C VAL A 70 3.38 18.57 -11.24
N LEU A 71 3.91 17.35 -11.15
CA LEU A 71 4.72 16.72 -12.19
C LEU A 71 3.88 15.86 -13.12
N ASP A 72 3.00 15.02 -12.56
CA ASP A 72 2.10 14.17 -13.33
C ASP A 72 0.94 13.66 -12.47
N ILE A 73 -0.12 13.19 -13.13
CA ILE A 73 -1.26 12.51 -12.50
C ILE A 73 -1.53 11.21 -13.24
N LEU A 74 -1.24 10.10 -12.56
CA LEU A 74 -1.40 8.76 -13.08
C LEU A 74 -2.79 8.22 -12.75
N THR A 75 -3.48 7.70 -13.76
CA THR A 75 -4.80 7.08 -13.65
C THR A 75 -4.81 5.77 -14.44
N TYR A 76 -5.90 4.99 -14.36
CA TYR A 76 -6.05 3.81 -15.21
C TYR A 76 -6.00 4.13 -16.72
N GLN A 77 -6.31 5.36 -17.11
CA GLN A 77 -6.26 5.80 -18.52
C GLN A 77 -4.84 6.04 -19.00
N THR A 78 -3.95 6.50 -18.10
CA THR A 78 -2.57 6.85 -18.46
C THR A 78 -1.62 5.66 -18.36
N ILE A 79 -1.81 4.76 -17.36
CA ILE A 79 -0.88 3.66 -17.10
C ILE A 79 -1.52 2.26 -17.19
N GLY A 80 -2.84 2.17 -17.33
CA GLY A 80 -3.57 0.90 -17.27
C GLY A 80 -3.09 -0.17 -18.26
N GLY A 81 -2.59 0.24 -19.44
CA GLY A 81 -2.03 -0.67 -20.45
C GLY A 81 -0.63 -1.21 -20.10
N ASP A 82 0.12 -0.47 -19.29
CA ASP A 82 1.50 -0.80 -18.92
C ASP A 82 1.59 -1.64 -17.64
N ILE A 83 0.50 -1.70 -16.85
CA ILE A 83 0.44 -2.54 -15.67
C ILE A 83 0.36 -4.00 -16.10
N ARG A 84 1.49 -4.69 -16.01
CA ARG A 84 1.54 -6.13 -16.25
C ARG A 84 0.81 -6.86 -15.12
N LYS A 85 -0.25 -7.58 -15.47
CA LYS A 85 -0.88 -8.54 -14.54
C LYS A 85 0.14 -9.62 -14.22
N VAL A 86 0.81 -9.49 -13.08
CA VAL A 86 1.74 -10.52 -12.62
C VAL A 86 0.92 -11.75 -12.28
N LYS A 87 1.20 -12.91 -12.88
CA LYS A 87 0.50 -14.17 -12.64
C LYS A 87 0.37 -14.53 -11.15
N TYR A 88 1.33 -14.09 -10.35
CA TYR A 88 1.35 -14.27 -8.91
C TYR A 88 0.13 -13.69 -8.19
N PHE A 89 -0.47 -12.62 -8.71
CA PHE A 89 -1.62 -11.95 -8.11
C PHE A 89 -2.96 -12.42 -8.69
N THR A 90 -2.97 -13.24 -9.72
CA THR A 90 -4.19 -13.63 -10.44
C THR A 90 -4.54 -15.12 -10.32
N GLN A 91 -3.65 -15.96 -9.77
CA GLN A 91 -3.82 -17.42 -9.72
C GLN A 91 -4.39 -17.94 -8.40
N GLY A 92 -4.76 -17.07 -7.48
CA GLY A 92 -5.20 -17.47 -6.14
C GLY A 92 -4.02 -17.76 -5.20
N GLY A 93 -4.33 -17.92 -3.94
CA GLY A 93 -3.37 -18.13 -2.86
C GLY A 93 -3.40 -16.99 -1.83
N PRO A 94 -2.77 -17.15 -0.66
CA PRO A 94 -2.88 -16.21 0.46
C PRO A 94 -2.31 -14.81 0.15
N ALA A 95 -1.51 -14.68 -0.90
CA ALA A 95 -0.95 -13.40 -1.35
C ALA A 95 -1.57 -12.88 -2.66
N SER A 96 -2.64 -13.52 -3.15
CA SER A 96 -3.28 -13.07 -4.38
C SER A 96 -4.10 -11.82 -4.13
N ASN A 97 -3.86 -10.79 -4.94
CA ASN A 97 -4.72 -9.61 -4.97
C ASN A 97 -5.59 -9.66 -6.23
N SER A 98 -6.90 -9.69 -6.04
CA SER A 98 -7.87 -9.74 -7.14
C SER A 98 -8.02 -8.42 -7.87
N VAL A 99 -7.57 -7.32 -7.27
CA VAL A 99 -7.69 -5.96 -7.81
C VAL A 99 -6.29 -5.38 -8.02
N VAL A 100 -5.97 -5.06 -9.26
CA VAL A 100 -4.73 -4.37 -9.62
C VAL A 100 -4.98 -2.87 -9.51
N PRO A 101 -4.24 -2.13 -8.65
CA PRO A 101 -4.38 -0.68 -8.58
C PRO A 101 -4.19 -0.02 -9.95
N LEU A 102 -5.03 0.94 -10.28
CA LEU A 102 -5.02 1.64 -11.58
C LEU A 102 -5.15 0.74 -12.82
N GLY A 103 -5.57 -0.51 -12.66
CA GLY A 103 -5.67 -1.46 -13.78
C GLY A 103 -6.92 -1.29 -14.64
N SER A 104 -7.96 -0.66 -14.12
CA SER A 104 -9.23 -0.42 -14.82
C SER A 104 -10.06 0.67 -14.14
N ALA A 105 -11.18 1.04 -14.75
CA ALA A 105 -12.16 1.95 -14.17
C ALA A 105 -13.00 1.33 -13.06
N GLU A 106 -12.93 0.01 -12.85
CA GLU A 106 -13.78 -0.70 -11.90
C GLU A 106 -13.34 -0.45 -10.45
N ILE A 107 -14.33 -0.20 -9.58
CA ILE A 107 -14.16 -0.04 -8.14
C ILE A 107 -14.73 -1.26 -7.44
N ALA A 108 -13.89 -1.96 -6.70
CA ALA A 108 -14.23 -3.17 -5.97
C ALA A 108 -14.43 -2.94 -4.47
N TYR A 109 -13.83 -1.89 -3.89
CA TYR A 109 -13.93 -1.56 -2.46
C TYR A 109 -13.67 -0.08 -2.20
N ALA A 110 -14.21 0.45 -1.11
CA ALA A 110 -13.92 1.80 -0.65
C ALA A 110 -12.46 1.94 -0.23
N GLY A 111 -11.82 3.04 -0.65
CA GLY A 111 -10.39 3.23 -0.40
C GLY A 111 -9.47 2.62 -1.47
N GLN A 112 -10.01 2.00 -2.53
CA GLN A 112 -9.21 1.55 -3.68
C GLN A 112 -8.50 2.74 -4.32
N THR A 113 -7.19 2.61 -4.55
CA THR A 113 -6.41 3.64 -5.24
C THR A 113 -6.89 3.80 -6.68
N ILE A 114 -7.29 5.03 -7.05
CA ILE A 114 -7.85 5.38 -8.35
C ILE A 114 -6.99 6.35 -9.15
N ALA A 115 -6.12 7.11 -8.47
CA ALA A 115 -5.12 7.96 -9.09
C ALA A 115 -3.89 8.10 -8.19
N VAL A 116 -2.76 8.48 -8.78
CA VAL A 116 -1.53 8.84 -8.08
C VAL A 116 -1.09 10.20 -8.59
N VAL A 117 -0.97 11.17 -7.69
CA VAL A 117 -0.45 12.50 -8.00
C VAL A 117 1.03 12.53 -7.68
N LEU A 118 1.84 12.95 -8.63
CA LEU A 118 3.28 13.16 -8.50
C LEU A 118 3.55 14.66 -8.47
N ALA A 119 4.31 15.13 -7.48
CA ALA A 119 4.66 16.54 -7.33
C ALA A 119 6.06 16.72 -6.73
N GLU A 120 6.57 17.95 -6.78
CA GLU A 120 7.87 18.33 -6.20
C GLU A 120 7.87 18.27 -4.68
N THR A 121 6.71 18.44 -4.02
CA THR A 121 6.55 18.31 -2.56
C THR A 121 5.31 17.49 -2.22
N LEU A 122 5.28 16.94 -1.02
CA LEU A 122 4.14 16.16 -0.53
C LEU A 122 2.88 17.03 -0.39
N GLU A 123 3.05 18.26 0.08
CA GLU A 123 1.96 19.22 0.27
C GLU A 123 1.29 19.58 -1.04
N VAL A 124 2.07 19.82 -2.10
CA VAL A 124 1.55 20.07 -3.46
C VAL A 124 0.83 18.83 -3.99
N ALA A 125 1.38 17.62 -3.77
CA ALA A 125 0.72 16.38 -4.18
C ALA A 125 -0.64 16.18 -3.47
N GLN A 126 -0.73 16.50 -2.18
CA GLN A 126 -1.97 16.44 -1.40
C GLN A 126 -3.00 17.47 -1.86
N ASP A 127 -2.57 18.72 -2.05
CA ASP A 127 -3.44 19.79 -2.52
C ASP A 127 -4.01 19.46 -3.91
N ALA A 128 -3.15 19.06 -4.84
CA ALA A 128 -3.57 18.63 -6.17
C ALA A 128 -4.56 17.45 -6.12
N ALA A 129 -4.31 16.45 -5.29
CA ALA A 129 -5.22 15.32 -5.12
C ALA A 129 -6.60 15.75 -4.61
N SER A 130 -6.66 16.77 -3.74
CA SER A 130 -7.92 17.31 -3.22
C SER A 130 -8.76 18.03 -4.29
N GLN A 131 -8.12 18.51 -5.34
CA GLN A 131 -8.75 19.23 -6.45
C GLN A 131 -9.21 18.32 -7.59
N ILE A 132 -8.87 17.02 -7.55
CA ILE A 132 -9.32 16.06 -8.55
C ILE A 132 -10.82 15.78 -8.38
N GLY A 133 -11.61 16.15 -9.38
CA GLY A 133 -13.00 15.73 -9.50
C GLY A 133 -13.11 14.31 -10.03
N VAL A 134 -13.94 13.47 -9.40
CA VAL A 134 -14.21 12.10 -9.88
C VAL A 134 -15.70 11.88 -9.96
N GLU A 135 -16.17 11.55 -11.16
CA GLU A 135 -17.55 11.13 -11.38
C GLU A 135 -17.65 9.61 -11.35
N TYR A 136 -18.58 9.10 -10.53
CA TYR A 136 -18.77 7.67 -10.36
C TYR A 136 -20.12 7.21 -10.89
N GLU A 137 -20.15 5.95 -11.32
CA GLU A 137 -21.35 5.16 -11.50
C GLU A 137 -21.39 4.13 -10.36
N GLU A 138 -22.11 4.49 -9.28
CA GLU A 138 -22.15 3.70 -8.07
C GLU A 138 -23.09 2.49 -8.24
N GLN A 139 -22.68 1.35 -7.69
CA GLN A 139 -23.44 0.11 -7.66
C GLN A 139 -23.65 -0.35 -6.22
N PRO A 140 -24.74 -1.09 -5.93
CA PRO A 140 -24.95 -1.71 -4.63
C PRO A 140 -23.77 -2.58 -4.23
N SER A 141 -23.21 -2.33 -3.04
CA SER A 141 -22.10 -3.10 -2.48
C SER A 141 -22.62 -4.17 -1.52
N ALA A 142 -21.89 -5.30 -1.45
CA ALA A 142 -22.12 -6.37 -0.48
C ALA A 142 -21.02 -6.28 0.60
N GLY A 143 -21.30 -5.52 1.68
CA GLY A 143 -20.33 -5.21 2.73
C GLY A 143 -20.52 -5.99 4.03
N THR A 144 -21.53 -6.86 4.12
CA THR A 144 -21.83 -7.66 5.32
C THR A 144 -21.99 -9.13 4.96
N PHE A 145 -21.85 -10.01 5.94
CA PHE A 145 -22.04 -11.46 5.76
C PHE A 145 -23.48 -11.80 5.34
N ASP A 146 -24.46 -10.96 5.71
CA ASP A 146 -25.86 -11.15 5.36
C ASP A 146 -26.23 -10.56 3.98
N SER A 147 -25.26 -10.02 3.25
CA SER A 147 -25.50 -9.43 1.94
C SER A 147 -25.97 -10.48 0.95
N LYS A 148 -26.92 -10.10 0.08
CA LYS A 148 -27.42 -10.99 -0.97
C LYS A 148 -26.27 -11.44 -1.89
N GLY A 149 -26.12 -12.76 -2.05
CA GLY A 149 -25.04 -13.34 -2.87
C GLY A 149 -23.78 -13.71 -2.09
N THR A 150 -23.76 -13.56 -0.78
CA THR A 150 -22.73 -14.14 0.08
C THR A 150 -22.76 -15.66 -0.04
N LEU A 151 -21.59 -16.25 -0.32
CA LEU A 151 -21.41 -17.70 -0.36
C LEU A 151 -20.75 -18.14 0.94
N GLU A 152 -21.38 -19.09 1.63
CA GLU A 152 -20.78 -19.81 2.74
C GLU A 152 -20.02 -21.01 2.18
N GLN A 153 -18.71 -21.05 2.43
CA GLN A 153 -17.85 -22.14 2.00
C GLN A 153 -17.19 -22.75 3.22
N GLU A 154 -17.39 -24.06 3.43
CA GLU A 154 -16.61 -24.80 4.41
C GLU A 154 -15.13 -24.76 4.03
N LEU A 155 -14.30 -24.36 4.98
CA LEU A 155 -12.84 -24.44 4.82
C LEU A 155 -12.47 -25.91 4.79
N ALA A 156 -11.98 -26.39 3.65
CA ALA A 156 -11.40 -27.72 3.57
C ALA A 156 -10.24 -27.82 4.58
N GLU A 157 -10.07 -28.99 5.18
CA GLU A 157 -9.11 -29.32 6.27
C GLU A 157 -7.62 -28.99 6.00
N GLN A 158 -7.31 -28.23 4.98
CA GLN A 158 -5.94 -27.87 4.57
C GLN A 158 -5.34 -26.65 5.32
N ILE A 159 -6.10 -26.02 6.23
CA ILE A 159 -5.56 -24.96 7.08
C ILE A 159 -4.82 -25.63 8.23
N GLY A 160 -3.50 -25.78 8.12
CA GLY A 160 -2.68 -26.28 9.22
C GLY A 160 -1.46 -27.10 8.85
N ARG A 161 -1.14 -27.27 7.59
CA ARG A 161 0.19 -27.78 7.22
C ARG A 161 1.19 -26.64 7.25
N ALA A 162 1.68 -26.33 8.46
CA ALA A 162 2.98 -25.71 8.58
C ALA A 162 3.98 -26.66 7.91
N HIS A 163 4.68 -26.17 6.90
CA HIS A 163 5.84 -26.88 6.35
C HIS A 163 6.89 -26.92 7.45
N VAL A 164 7.15 -28.09 8.00
CA VAL A 164 8.29 -28.41 8.83
C VAL A 164 9.49 -28.63 7.92
#